data_f1f7af7b164ed98eff418e25e9c8eca9
#
_entry.id   f1f7af7b164ed98eff418e25e9c8eca9
#
_cell.length_a   1.000
_cell.length_b   1.000
_cell.length_c   1.000
_cell.angle_alpha   90.00
_cell.angle_beta   90.00
_cell.angle_gamma   90.00
#
_symmetry.space_group_name_H-M   'P 1'
#
loop_
_entity.id
_entity.type
_entity.pdbx_description
1 polymer ?
#
loop_
_entity_poly.entity_id
_entity_poly.type
_entity_poly.pdbx_seq_one_letter_code
_entity_poly.pdbx_strand_id
1 'polypeptide(L)'
;MEMALKSSKTIYICSECGYISQKWLGKCPNCDSWGTFEEEVDIKKAFKNVESSEISISKISEIEIEKEFRMITQYSEFDRVLGGGLIKGEVVLITGSPGIGKSTFLLQLSQEYSKIGNVFYISGEESPRQIKQRAKRINVNSDNLYILN
;
A
#
# COMPACT_ATOMS: atom_id res chain seq x y z
N MET A 1 17.14 -13.35 15.23
CA MET A 1 16.89 -12.00 15.77
C MET A 1 15.42 -11.70 15.55
N GLU A 2 14.59 -12.06 16.52
CA GLU A 2 13.13 -11.93 16.48
C GLU A 2 12.75 -10.45 16.56
N MET A 3 12.17 -9.93 15.46
CA MET A 3 11.50 -8.63 15.49
C MET A 3 10.13 -8.83 16.16
N ALA A 4 10.02 -8.47 17.44
CA ALA A 4 8.76 -8.42 18.15
C ALA A 4 7.83 -7.39 17.46
N LEU A 5 6.78 -7.84 16.82
CA LEU A 5 5.65 -7.03 16.38
C LEU A 5 5.05 -6.33 17.62
N LYS A 6 5.26 -5.02 17.74
CA LYS A 6 4.59 -4.20 18.76
C LYS A 6 3.08 -4.26 18.50
N SER A 7 2.33 -4.85 19.41
CA SER A 7 0.88 -4.94 19.38
C SER A 7 0.26 -3.53 19.22
N SER A 8 -0.55 -3.34 18.20
CA SER A 8 -1.43 -2.18 18.07
C SER A 8 -2.34 -2.14 19.32
N LYS A 9 -2.35 -1.03 20.06
CA LYS A 9 -3.28 -0.88 21.19
C LYS A 9 -4.66 -0.59 20.63
N THR A 10 -5.57 -1.50 20.85
CA THR A 10 -7.00 -1.32 20.59
C THR A 10 -7.56 -0.27 21.53
N ILE A 11 -8.37 0.64 21.00
CA ILE A 11 -9.17 1.61 21.74
C ILE A 11 -10.65 1.38 21.45
N TYR A 12 -11.50 1.83 22.36
CA TYR A 12 -12.96 1.71 22.24
C TYR A 12 -13.56 3.10 22.21
N ILE A 13 -14.35 3.40 21.18
CA ILE A 13 -14.98 4.71 20.98
C ILE A 13 -16.49 4.55 21.09
N CYS A 14 -17.13 5.43 21.89
CA CYS A 14 -18.57 5.48 21.99
C CYS A 14 -19.15 6.12 20.72
N SER A 15 -20.00 5.40 19.98
CA SER A 15 -20.65 5.87 18.73
C SER A 15 -21.58 7.05 18.94
N GLU A 16 -22.09 7.27 20.15
CA GLU A 16 -23.04 8.35 20.47
C GLU A 16 -22.35 9.68 20.81
N CYS A 17 -21.21 9.64 21.52
CA CYS A 17 -20.60 10.88 22.04
C CYS A 17 -19.09 11.00 21.77
N GLY A 18 -18.47 10.01 21.12
CA GLY A 18 -17.04 10.03 20.82
C GLY A 18 -16.11 9.82 22.02
N TYR A 19 -16.63 9.44 23.18
CA TYR A 19 -15.80 9.16 24.37
C TYR A 19 -14.86 7.98 24.10
N ILE A 20 -13.56 8.14 24.39
CA ILE A 20 -12.54 7.13 24.13
C ILE A 20 -12.15 6.40 25.41
N SER A 21 -12.16 5.07 25.39
CA SER A 21 -11.71 4.20 26.49
C SER A 21 -10.63 3.22 26.02
N GLN A 22 -9.73 2.85 26.93
CA GLN A 22 -8.73 1.79 26.68
C GLN A 22 -9.30 0.38 26.92
N LYS A 23 -10.53 0.28 27.41
CA LYS A 23 -11.25 -0.98 27.68
C LYS A 23 -12.67 -0.85 27.21
N TRP A 24 -13.24 -1.95 26.76
CA TRP A 24 -14.66 -2.01 26.47
C TRP A 24 -15.48 -1.79 27.74
N LEU A 25 -16.45 -0.89 27.67
CA LEU A 25 -17.38 -0.56 28.76
C LEU A 25 -18.79 -0.84 28.30
N GLY A 26 -19.59 -1.52 29.12
CA GLY A 26 -20.99 -1.80 28.82
C GLY A 26 -21.85 -0.53 28.80
N LYS A 27 -21.50 0.49 29.61
CA LYS A 27 -22.16 1.78 29.70
C LYS A 27 -21.15 2.90 29.52
N CYS A 28 -21.48 3.88 28.69
CA CYS A 28 -20.63 5.05 28.49
C CYS A 28 -20.68 5.99 29.71
N PRO A 29 -19.54 6.35 30.32
CA PRO A 29 -19.51 7.24 31.48
C PRO A 29 -19.80 8.70 31.11
N ASN A 30 -19.75 9.07 29.85
CA ASN A 30 -19.98 10.45 29.38
C ASN A 30 -21.40 10.73 28.96
N CYS A 31 -22.06 9.78 28.27
CA CYS A 31 -23.45 9.98 27.78
C CYS A 31 -24.46 8.98 28.35
N ASP A 32 -24.04 8.10 29.28
CA ASP A 32 -24.86 7.08 29.92
C ASP A 32 -25.49 6.02 28.99
N SER A 33 -25.20 6.04 27.70
CA SER A 33 -25.69 5.05 26.71
C SER A 33 -25.08 3.67 26.92
N TRP A 34 -25.87 2.61 26.65
CA TRP A 34 -25.45 1.23 26.81
C TRP A 34 -25.09 0.60 25.44
N GLY A 35 -24.02 -0.21 25.43
CA GLY A 35 -23.64 -1.02 24.26
C GLY A 35 -23.16 -0.20 23.07
N THR A 36 -22.70 1.02 23.27
CA THR A 36 -22.31 1.98 22.22
C THR A 36 -20.80 2.05 21.96
N PHE A 37 -20.00 1.15 22.56
CA PHE A 37 -18.56 1.11 22.30
C PHE A 37 -18.23 0.24 21.10
N GLU A 38 -17.56 0.84 20.13
CA GLU A 38 -16.99 0.17 18.95
C GLU A 38 -15.47 0.05 19.10
N GLU A 39 -14.92 -1.05 18.61
CA GLU A 39 -13.48 -1.31 18.66
C GLU A 39 -12.79 -0.60 17.49
N GLU A 40 -11.83 0.27 17.80
CA GLU A 40 -10.98 0.93 16.80
C GLU A 40 -9.50 0.72 17.11
N VAL A 41 -8.70 0.65 16.06
CA VAL A 41 -7.23 0.62 16.18
C VAL A 41 -6.73 2.05 16.37
N ASP A 42 -5.93 2.31 17.41
CA ASP A 42 -5.33 3.63 17.66
C ASP A 42 -4.34 4.03 16.55
N ILE A 43 -4.88 4.51 15.44
CA ILE A 43 -4.13 4.94 14.27
C ILE A 43 -3.20 6.13 14.60
N LYS A 44 -3.53 6.95 15.61
CA LYS A 44 -2.70 8.11 16.01
C LYS A 44 -1.31 7.72 16.53
N LYS A 45 -1.14 6.50 17.03
CA LYS A 45 0.19 5.97 17.41
C LYS A 45 0.95 5.35 16.25
N ALA A 46 0.27 4.84 15.23
CA ALA A 46 0.92 4.30 14.03
C ALA A 46 1.62 5.41 13.21
N PHE A 47 1.07 6.64 13.23
CA PHE A 47 1.64 7.79 12.51
C PHE A 47 2.66 8.62 13.31
N LYS A 48 2.94 8.31 14.59
CA LYS A 48 3.94 9.04 15.39
C LYS A 48 5.40 8.86 14.94
N ASN A 49 5.65 7.95 14.01
CA ASN A 49 6.98 7.75 13.41
C ASN A 49 7.09 8.30 11.98
N VAL A 50 6.08 9.02 11.49
CA VAL A 50 6.27 9.89 10.34
C VAL A 50 6.98 11.12 10.89
N GLU A 51 8.26 11.27 10.59
CA GLU A 51 8.99 12.52 10.84
C GLU A 51 8.11 13.65 10.36
N SER A 52 7.79 14.58 11.25
CA SER A 52 7.07 15.80 10.90
C SER A 52 7.95 16.56 9.92
N SER A 53 7.76 16.31 8.61
CA SER A 53 8.33 17.16 7.60
C SER A 53 7.77 18.55 7.86
N GLU A 54 8.64 19.49 8.14
CA GLU A 54 8.27 20.91 8.27
C GLU A 54 7.49 21.29 7.00
N ILE A 55 6.29 21.83 7.18
CA ILE A 55 5.48 22.31 6.07
C ILE A 55 6.21 23.53 5.51
N SER A 56 6.93 23.35 4.42
CA SER A 56 7.57 24.45 3.69
C SER A 56 6.60 24.97 2.64
N ILE A 57 6.37 26.27 2.63
CA ILE A 57 5.58 26.94 1.59
C ILE A 57 6.56 27.53 0.59
N SER A 58 6.55 27.04 -0.65
CA SER A 58 7.38 27.53 -1.74
C SER A 58 6.50 27.96 -2.91
N LYS A 59 6.89 29.01 -3.64
CA LYS A 59 6.20 29.37 -4.88
C LYS A 59 6.56 28.34 -5.95
N ILE A 60 5.59 27.97 -6.77
CA ILE A 60 5.79 27.01 -7.84
C ILE A 60 6.90 27.41 -8.82
N SER A 61 7.09 28.71 -9.03
CA SER A 61 8.15 29.28 -9.89
C SER A 61 9.56 29.16 -9.30
N GLU A 62 9.68 28.88 -8.01
CA GLU A 62 10.95 28.77 -7.27
C GLU A 62 11.34 27.30 -7.04
N ILE A 63 10.46 26.34 -7.43
CA ILE A 63 10.73 24.92 -7.31
C ILE A 63 11.57 24.48 -8.51
N GLU A 64 12.81 24.09 -8.26
CA GLU A 64 13.66 23.47 -9.28
C GLU A 64 13.20 22.05 -9.56
N ILE A 65 13.00 21.73 -10.84
CA ILE A 65 12.67 20.37 -11.29
C ILE A 65 13.97 19.63 -11.52
N GLU A 66 14.32 18.72 -10.61
CA GLU A 66 15.40 17.78 -10.86
C GLU A 66 14.98 16.79 -11.97
N LYS A 67 15.96 16.33 -12.77
CA LYS A 67 15.71 15.29 -13.77
C LYS A 67 15.28 14.01 -13.05
N GLU A 68 13.99 13.68 -13.12
CA GLU A 68 13.46 12.47 -12.56
C GLU A 68 13.96 11.24 -13.35
N PHE A 69 14.51 10.27 -12.64
CA PHE A 69 14.80 8.97 -13.21
C PHE A 69 13.48 8.20 -13.42
N ARG A 70 13.17 7.87 -14.67
CA ARG A 70 11.99 7.11 -15.04
C ARG A 70 12.36 5.66 -15.34
N MET A 71 11.67 4.74 -14.70
CA MET A 71 11.79 3.31 -14.96
C MET A 71 10.90 2.96 -16.16
N ILE A 72 11.52 2.65 -17.27
CA ILE A 72 10.86 2.33 -18.55
C ILE A 72 10.69 0.82 -18.67
N THR A 73 9.56 0.39 -19.24
CA THR A 73 9.27 -1.02 -19.52
C THR A 73 9.35 -1.30 -21.03
N GLN A 74 9.08 -2.55 -21.45
CA GLN A 74 8.87 -2.86 -22.87
C GLN A 74 7.43 -2.54 -23.37
N TYR A 75 6.55 -2.06 -22.48
CA TYR A 75 5.15 -1.75 -22.78
C TYR A 75 4.99 -0.25 -23.04
N SER A 76 5.28 0.18 -24.27
CA SER A 76 5.33 1.59 -24.66
C SER A 76 4.05 2.37 -24.35
N GLU A 77 2.87 1.75 -24.49
CA GLU A 77 1.61 2.39 -24.14
C GLU A 77 1.44 2.60 -22.63
N PHE A 78 1.91 1.67 -21.82
CA PHE A 78 1.92 1.84 -20.37
C PHE A 78 2.86 2.97 -19.96
N ASP A 79 4.07 2.98 -20.49
CA ASP A 79 5.04 4.04 -20.23
C ASP A 79 4.53 5.40 -20.72
N ARG A 80 3.85 5.45 -21.89
CA ARG A 80 3.24 6.67 -22.40
C ARG A 80 2.16 7.22 -21.46
N VAL A 81 1.31 6.38 -20.92
CA VAL A 81 0.26 6.77 -19.95
C VAL A 81 0.87 7.34 -18.67
N LEU A 82 2.02 6.83 -18.26
CA LEU A 82 2.79 7.33 -17.11
C LEU A 82 3.70 8.53 -17.44
N GLY A 83 3.54 9.14 -18.61
CA GLY A 83 4.38 10.29 -19.00
C GLY A 83 5.85 9.95 -19.30
N GLY A 84 6.12 8.69 -19.69
CA GLY A 84 7.45 8.20 -20.08
C GLY A 84 8.09 7.20 -19.11
N GLY A 85 7.31 6.58 -18.27
CA GLY A 85 7.74 5.55 -17.32
C GLY A 85 7.50 5.92 -15.86
N LEU A 86 7.58 4.93 -14.98
CA LEU A 86 7.29 5.04 -13.54
C LEU A 86 8.39 5.84 -12.83
N ILE A 87 8.01 6.78 -11.98
CA ILE A 87 8.93 7.56 -11.14
C ILE A 87 8.98 7.01 -9.70
N LYS A 88 10.03 7.37 -8.98
CA LYS A 88 10.20 6.97 -7.57
C LYS A 88 9.09 7.60 -6.69
N GLY A 89 8.43 6.76 -5.90
CA GLY A 89 7.36 7.19 -4.98
C GLY A 89 5.98 7.30 -5.63
N GLU A 90 5.87 7.04 -6.94
CA GLU A 90 4.59 7.04 -7.64
C GLU A 90 3.71 5.86 -7.22
N VAL A 91 2.41 6.11 -7.14
CA VAL A 91 1.37 5.09 -6.90
C VAL A 91 0.48 5.01 -8.12
N VAL A 92 0.42 3.83 -8.74
CA VAL A 92 -0.38 3.60 -9.94
C VAL A 92 -1.54 2.66 -9.63
N LEU A 93 -2.77 3.08 -9.92
CA LEU A 93 -3.98 2.26 -9.80
C LEU A 93 -4.37 1.71 -11.17
N ILE A 94 -4.35 0.37 -11.30
CA ILE A 94 -4.81 -0.33 -12.51
C ILE A 94 -6.20 -0.92 -12.25
N THR A 95 -7.21 -0.42 -12.96
CA THR A 95 -8.60 -0.86 -12.85
C THR A 95 -9.11 -1.51 -14.13
N GLY A 96 -10.21 -2.20 -14.04
CA GLY A 96 -10.87 -2.84 -15.20
C GLY A 96 -11.77 -3.99 -14.77
N SER A 97 -12.58 -4.50 -15.69
CA SER A 97 -13.53 -5.59 -15.46
C SER A 97 -12.85 -6.86 -14.95
N PRO A 98 -13.54 -7.70 -14.17
CA PRO A 98 -13.04 -9.03 -13.81
C PRO A 98 -12.64 -9.82 -15.07
N GLY A 99 -11.52 -10.54 -15.01
CA GLY A 99 -11.04 -11.38 -16.12
C GLY A 99 -10.32 -10.66 -17.25
N ILE A 100 -10.24 -9.31 -17.29
CA ILE A 100 -9.57 -8.54 -18.35
C ILE A 100 -8.05 -8.78 -18.45
N GLY A 101 -7.43 -9.35 -17.41
CA GLY A 101 -6.00 -9.64 -17.42
C GLY A 101 -5.15 -8.76 -16.49
N LYS A 102 -5.74 -7.96 -15.59
CA LYS A 102 -5.01 -7.07 -14.67
C LYS A 102 -3.85 -7.77 -13.93
N SER A 103 -4.14 -8.88 -13.26
CA SER A 103 -3.12 -9.64 -12.51
C SER A 103 -2.06 -10.26 -13.41
N THR A 104 -2.41 -10.61 -14.65
CA THR A 104 -1.44 -11.09 -15.65
C THR A 104 -0.51 -9.98 -16.07
N PHE A 105 -1.06 -8.81 -16.37
CA PHE A 105 -0.28 -7.63 -16.75
C PHE A 105 0.62 -7.15 -15.60
N LEU A 106 0.10 -7.10 -14.36
CA LEU A 106 0.92 -6.77 -13.19
C LEU A 106 2.10 -7.72 -13.01
N LEU A 107 1.91 -9.01 -13.25
CA LEU A 107 2.99 -9.99 -13.16
C LEU A 107 4.03 -9.79 -14.28
N GLN A 108 3.61 -9.40 -15.48
CA GLN A 108 4.51 -9.03 -16.58
C GLN A 108 5.28 -7.74 -16.27
N LEU A 109 4.63 -6.70 -15.73
CA LEU A 109 5.28 -5.48 -15.26
C LEU A 109 6.29 -5.78 -14.15
N SER A 110 5.96 -6.68 -13.23
CA SER A 110 6.86 -7.13 -12.17
C SER A 110 8.14 -7.76 -12.75
N GLN A 111 8.02 -8.51 -13.85
CA GLN A 111 9.19 -9.03 -14.59
C GLN A 111 10.05 -7.89 -15.15
N GLU A 112 9.46 -6.85 -15.73
CA GLU A 112 10.22 -5.73 -16.29
C GLU A 112 10.95 -4.97 -15.19
N TYR A 113 10.27 -4.60 -14.12
CA TYR A 113 10.90 -3.88 -13.01
C TYR A 113 11.91 -4.71 -12.23
N SER A 114 11.77 -6.02 -12.21
CA SER A 114 12.76 -6.92 -11.58
C SER A 114 14.13 -6.96 -12.28
N LYS A 115 14.23 -6.42 -13.49
CA LYS A 115 15.50 -6.19 -14.18
C LYS A 115 16.29 -5.02 -13.59
N ILE A 116 15.59 -4.10 -12.92
CA ILE A 116 16.15 -2.88 -12.35
C ILE A 116 16.42 -3.04 -10.84
N GLY A 117 15.59 -3.80 -10.15
CA GLY A 117 15.71 -4.01 -8.71
C GLY A 117 14.76 -5.06 -8.15
N ASN A 118 14.73 -5.19 -6.83
CA ASN A 118 13.85 -6.13 -6.16
C ASN A 118 12.39 -5.70 -6.27
N VAL A 119 11.52 -6.62 -6.65
CA VAL A 119 10.08 -6.42 -6.78
C VAL A 119 9.35 -7.35 -5.84
N PHE A 120 8.38 -6.82 -5.08
CA PHE A 120 7.51 -7.58 -4.21
C PHE A 120 6.10 -7.62 -4.79
N TYR A 121 5.66 -8.81 -5.19
CA TYR A 121 4.30 -9.06 -5.67
C TYR A 121 3.45 -9.58 -4.50
N ILE A 122 2.53 -8.76 -4.03
CA ILE A 122 1.68 -9.08 -2.88
C ILE A 122 0.29 -9.46 -3.38
N SER A 123 -0.23 -10.61 -2.94
CA SER A 123 -1.56 -11.09 -3.32
C SER A 123 -2.33 -11.57 -2.10
N GLY A 124 -3.53 -11.01 -1.89
CA GLY A 124 -4.47 -11.48 -0.88
C GLY A 124 -5.47 -12.53 -1.38
N GLU A 125 -5.48 -12.81 -2.69
CA GLU A 125 -6.48 -13.71 -3.30
C GLU A 125 -5.88 -15.03 -3.81
N GLU A 126 -4.64 -15.00 -4.29
CA GLU A 126 -4.00 -16.15 -4.95
C GLU A 126 -2.82 -16.67 -4.13
N SER A 127 -2.76 -18.01 -3.99
CA SER A 127 -1.61 -18.66 -3.37
C SER A 127 -0.34 -18.52 -4.22
N PRO A 128 0.87 -18.58 -3.61
CA PRO A 128 2.14 -18.52 -4.33
C PRO A 128 2.26 -19.58 -5.44
N ARG A 129 1.66 -20.76 -5.23
CA ARG A 129 1.64 -21.82 -6.23
C ARG A 129 0.83 -21.43 -7.47
N GLN A 130 -0.33 -20.80 -7.31
CA GLN A 130 -1.16 -20.33 -8.43
C GLN A 130 -0.45 -19.21 -9.20
N ILE A 131 0.17 -18.26 -8.48
CA ILE A 131 0.97 -17.19 -9.08
C ILE A 131 2.14 -17.79 -9.87
N LYS A 132 2.86 -18.78 -9.32
CA LYS A 132 3.96 -19.46 -10.02
C LYS A 132 3.51 -20.20 -11.28
N GLN A 133 2.35 -20.85 -11.25
CA GLN A 133 1.78 -21.50 -12.45
C GLN A 133 1.44 -20.49 -13.54
N ARG A 134 0.85 -19.34 -13.16
CA ARG A 134 0.57 -18.24 -14.10
C ARG A 134 1.87 -17.66 -14.65
N ALA A 135 2.86 -17.37 -13.81
CA ALA A 135 4.17 -16.88 -14.19
C ALA A 135 4.83 -17.78 -15.25
N LYS A 136 4.82 -19.10 -15.02
CA LYS A 136 5.36 -20.09 -15.97
C LYS A 136 4.66 -20.03 -17.34
N ARG A 137 3.31 -19.86 -17.34
CA ARG A 137 2.51 -19.80 -18.58
C ARG A 137 2.81 -18.57 -19.45
N ILE A 138 3.22 -17.47 -18.81
CA ILE A 138 3.53 -16.20 -19.49
C ILE A 138 5.03 -15.89 -19.51
N ASN A 139 5.87 -16.90 -19.25
CA ASN A 139 7.34 -16.83 -19.25
C ASN A 139 7.90 -15.76 -18.28
N VAL A 140 7.24 -15.50 -17.18
CA VAL A 140 7.77 -14.65 -16.08
C VAL A 140 8.66 -15.51 -15.19
N ASN A 141 9.94 -15.13 -15.12
CA ASN A 141 10.92 -15.76 -14.24
C ASN A 141 12.03 -14.76 -13.90
N SER A 142 12.20 -14.44 -12.61
CA SER A 142 13.25 -13.54 -12.14
C SER A 142 13.64 -13.87 -10.71
N ASP A 143 14.92 -13.79 -10.41
CA ASP A 143 15.47 -13.99 -9.07
C ASP A 143 15.20 -12.76 -8.15
N ASN A 144 14.86 -11.61 -8.74
CA ASN A 144 14.52 -10.38 -8.03
C ASN A 144 13.01 -10.18 -7.85
N LEU A 145 12.17 -11.17 -8.18
CA LEU A 145 10.72 -11.11 -8.02
C LEU A 145 10.27 -12.00 -6.85
N TYR A 146 9.81 -11.36 -5.78
CA TYR A 146 9.41 -12.00 -4.53
C TYR A 146 7.88 -12.02 -4.41
N ILE A 147 7.32 -13.15 -3.97
CA ILE A 147 5.87 -13.30 -3.79
C ILE A 147 5.56 -13.31 -2.28
N LEU A 148 4.60 -12.47 -1.90
CA LEU A 148 4.01 -12.42 -0.55
C LEU A 148 2.50 -12.66 -0.62
N ASN A 149 1.95 -13.40 0.35
CA ASN A 149 0.50 -13.60 0.54
C ASN A 149 0.16 -13.73 2.04
#